data_74d4a87f4331e0be85680e50694e4f9b
#
_entry.id   74d4a87f4331e0be85680e50694e4f9b
#
_cell.length_a   1.000
_cell.length_b   1.000
_cell.length_c   1.000
_cell.angle_alpha   90.00
_cell.angle_beta   90.00
_cell.angle_gamma   90.00
#
_symmetry.space_group_name_H-M   'P 1'
#
loop_
_entity.id
_entity.type
_entity.pdbx_description
1 polymer ?
#
loop_
_entity_poly.entity_id
_entity_poly.type
_entity_poly.pdbx_seq_one_letter_code
_entity_poly.pdbx_strand_id
1 'polypeptide(L)'
;EDNDESLKKAINSFLNTSLSVKLYLVDNSTTNRLKYLEKLDNRIVYIYNNSNIGFGKAHNIALQKSIEEGVLYHLVLNPDVYFDSGVLEELFDFMEKNKDVANVMPKVFYPDGNLQYLCKLLPTPKELIARRFIKNDETIQKINHHYELRDSGYDKILNIPFLSGCFMFLRVEHLKEIGLFDEKIFMYMEDTDLNRRLHSKYKTIFYPKVSITHVHAKESYKRKLLLWEHIKSTIYYFNKYGWFFDSFRREKNKEVIKSIKELNKNL
;
A
#
# COMPACT_ATOMS: atom_id res chain seq x y z
N GLU A 1 -9.26 11.14 -20.24
CA GLU A 1 -9.59 9.87 -20.95
C GLU A 1 -8.72 8.72 -20.44
N ASP A 2 -7.40 8.87 -20.33
CA ASP A 2 -6.50 7.81 -19.84
C ASP A 2 -6.82 7.32 -18.41
N ASN A 3 -7.33 8.21 -17.55
CA ASN A 3 -7.62 7.88 -16.16
C ASN A 3 -8.85 6.97 -16.01
N ASP A 4 -9.86 7.10 -16.87
CA ASP A 4 -11.08 6.29 -16.81
C ASP A 4 -10.81 4.86 -17.33
N GLU A 5 -9.90 4.70 -18.28
CA GLU A 5 -9.51 3.39 -18.79
C GLU A 5 -8.70 2.61 -17.76
N SER A 6 -7.75 3.25 -17.09
CA SER A 6 -7.00 2.63 -15.97
C SER A 6 -7.94 2.18 -14.85
N LEU A 7 -8.89 3.03 -14.45
CA LEU A 7 -9.88 2.69 -13.44
C LEU A 7 -10.76 1.49 -13.86
N LYS A 8 -11.20 1.43 -15.12
CA LYS A 8 -11.95 0.27 -15.63
C LYS A 8 -11.11 -1.01 -15.63
N LYS A 9 -9.82 -0.93 -15.95
CA LYS A 9 -8.91 -2.08 -15.85
C LYS A 9 -8.79 -2.56 -14.40
N ALA A 10 -8.64 -1.65 -13.44
CA ALA A 10 -8.60 -1.98 -12.01
C ALA A 10 -9.89 -2.66 -11.54
N ILE A 11 -11.05 -2.09 -11.88
CA ILE A 11 -12.37 -2.65 -11.57
C ILE A 11 -12.51 -4.06 -12.16
N ASN A 12 -12.20 -4.24 -13.43
CA ASN A 12 -12.33 -5.52 -14.12
C ASN A 12 -11.39 -6.58 -13.54
N SER A 13 -10.14 -6.23 -13.23
CA SER A 13 -9.19 -7.17 -12.61
C SER A 13 -9.65 -7.62 -11.22
N PHE A 14 -10.19 -6.70 -10.40
CA PHE A 14 -10.73 -7.05 -9.08
C PHE A 14 -11.99 -7.94 -9.18
N LEU A 15 -12.88 -7.69 -10.14
CA LEU A 15 -14.11 -8.46 -10.31
C LEU A 15 -13.91 -9.80 -11.03
N ASN A 16 -12.75 -9.99 -11.71
CA ASN A 16 -12.40 -11.23 -12.39
C ASN A 16 -11.79 -12.26 -11.44
N THR A 17 -12.59 -12.72 -10.49
CA THR A 17 -12.22 -13.69 -9.45
C THR A 17 -13.36 -14.67 -9.19
N SER A 18 -13.00 -15.89 -8.75
CA SER A 18 -13.95 -16.90 -8.26
C SER A 18 -14.40 -16.65 -6.82
N LEU A 19 -13.75 -15.74 -6.10
CA LEU A 19 -14.11 -15.37 -4.74
C LEU A 19 -15.40 -14.55 -4.70
N SER A 20 -16.15 -14.67 -3.61
CA SER A 20 -17.30 -13.79 -3.36
C SER A 20 -16.78 -12.40 -2.95
N VAL A 21 -16.92 -11.43 -3.83
CA VAL A 21 -16.39 -10.08 -3.64
C VAL A 21 -17.46 -9.00 -3.81
N LYS A 22 -17.27 -7.86 -3.12
CA LYS A 22 -17.99 -6.61 -3.29
C LYS A 22 -16.97 -5.48 -3.49
N LEU A 23 -17.20 -4.60 -4.46
CA LEU A 23 -16.33 -3.46 -4.73
C LEU A 23 -16.98 -2.17 -4.24
N TYR A 24 -16.31 -1.48 -3.33
CA TYR A 24 -16.64 -0.11 -2.94
C TYR A 24 -15.84 0.88 -3.79
N LEU A 25 -16.50 1.58 -4.70
CA LEU A 25 -15.89 2.65 -5.49
C LEU A 25 -16.10 3.97 -4.76
N VAL A 26 -15.10 4.40 -3.99
CA VAL A 26 -15.15 5.62 -3.19
C VAL A 26 -14.60 6.78 -4.01
N ASP A 27 -15.47 7.69 -4.42
CA ASP A 27 -15.14 8.82 -5.30
C ASP A 27 -14.89 10.10 -4.49
N ASN A 28 -13.62 10.52 -4.46
CA ASN A 28 -13.12 11.73 -3.80
C ASN A 28 -13.10 12.97 -4.71
N SER A 29 -13.79 12.92 -5.86
CA SER A 29 -13.86 14.07 -6.76
C SER A 29 -14.98 15.05 -6.37
N THR A 30 -14.95 16.25 -6.94
CA THR A 30 -15.98 17.28 -6.75
C THR A 30 -17.20 17.10 -7.68
N THR A 31 -17.16 16.09 -8.52
CA THR A 31 -18.24 15.74 -9.46
C THR A 31 -18.51 14.25 -9.43
N ASN A 32 -19.77 13.84 -9.55
CA ASN A 32 -20.16 12.43 -9.53
C ASN A 32 -20.11 11.78 -10.93
N ARG A 33 -19.22 12.25 -11.81
CA ARG A 33 -19.12 11.76 -13.19
C ARG A 33 -18.82 10.26 -13.29
N LEU A 34 -18.23 9.66 -12.26
CA LEU A 34 -17.88 8.24 -12.21
C LEU A 34 -19.05 7.35 -11.76
N LYS A 35 -20.21 7.92 -11.40
CA LYS A 35 -21.37 7.14 -10.94
C LYS A 35 -21.86 6.09 -11.94
N TYR A 36 -21.65 6.31 -13.23
CA TYR A 36 -22.04 5.34 -14.27
C TYR A 36 -21.33 3.98 -14.12
N LEU A 37 -20.17 3.94 -13.48
CA LEU A 37 -19.39 2.71 -13.26
C LEU A 37 -20.11 1.71 -12.33
N GLU A 38 -21.01 2.18 -11.47
CA GLU A 38 -21.85 1.32 -10.63
C GLU A 38 -22.75 0.38 -11.48
N LYS A 39 -23.08 0.77 -12.71
CA LYS A 39 -23.90 -0.03 -13.61
C LYS A 39 -23.14 -1.12 -14.36
N LEU A 40 -21.79 -1.17 -14.25
CA LEU A 40 -20.98 -2.16 -14.95
C LEU A 40 -21.14 -3.57 -14.36
N ASP A 41 -21.37 -3.66 -13.05
CA ASP A 41 -21.51 -4.93 -12.35
C ASP A 41 -22.31 -4.72 -11.05
N ASN A 42 -23.18 -5.67 -10.69
CA ASN A 42 -24.05 -5.57 -9.51
C ASN A 42 -23.26 -5.69 -8.17
N ARG A 43 -22.00 -6.08 -8.21
CA ARG A 43 -21.11 -6.12 -7.05
C ARG A 43 -20.48 -4.77 -6.73
N ILE A 44 -20.65 -3.75 -7.58
CA ILE A 44 -20.11 -2.40 -7.39
C ILE A 44 -21.07 -1.56 -6.55
N VAL A 45 -20.54 -0.95 -5.49
CA VAL A 45 -21.23 0.06 -4.68
C VAL A 45 -20.48 1.38 -4.80
N TYR A 46 -21.14 2.37 -5.41
CA TYR A 46 -20.57 3.70 -5.59
C TYR A 46 -20.84 4.58 -4.37
N ILE A 47 -19.77 5.20 -3.83
CA ILE A 47 -19.83 6.12 -2.69
C ILE A 47 -19.22 7.45 -3.12
N TYR A 48 -20.01 8.53 -3.05
CA TYR A 48 -19.60 9.85 -3.49
C TYR A 48 -19.38 10.79 -2.30
N ASN A 49 -18.16 11.30 -2.16
CA ASN A 49 -17.78 12.19 -1.05
C ASN A 49 -17.98 13.67 -1.36
N ASN A 50 -18.21 14.04 -2.63
CA ASN A 50 -18.35 15.43 -3.12
C ASN A 50 -17.16 16.34 -2.73
N SER A 51 -16.03 15.77 -2.37
CA SER A 51 -14.81 16.50 -1.97
C SER A 51 -13.65 15.53 -1.84
N ASN A 52 -12.42 16.03 -1.95
CA ASN A 52 -11.24 15.26 -1.64
C ASN A 52 -10.99 15.28 -0.12
N ILE A 53 -11.35 14.21 0.56
CA ILE A 53 -11.20 14.04 2.02
C ILE A 53 -9.88 13.36 2.42
N GLY A 54 -9.01 13.06 1.47
CA GLY A 54 -7.73 12.36 1.66
C GLY A 54 -7.84 10.86 1.43
N PHE A 55 -6.68 10.21 1.27
CA PHE A 55 -6.58 8.78 0.92
C PHE A 55 -7.10 7.89 2.05
N GLY A 56 -6.47 7.96 3.23
CA GLY A 56 -6.82 7.08 4.35
C GLY A 56 -8.27 7.24 4.80
N LYS A 57 -8.76 8.47 4.88
CA LYS A 57 -10.14 8.75 5.28
C LYS A 57 -11.16 8.20 4.28
N ALA A 58 -10.89 8.29 2.98
CA ALA A 58 -11.76 7.73 1.96
C ALA A 58 -11.81 6.20 2.05
N HIS A 59 -10.65 5.53 2.20
CA HIS A 59 -10.60 4.08 2.38
C HIS A 59 -11.27 3.63 3.68
N ASN A 60 -11.20 4.43 4.75
CA ASN A 60 -11.88 4.13 6.02
C ASN A 60 -13.39 3.96 5.87
N ILE A 61 -14.03 4.69 4.96
CA ILE A 61 -15.47 4.54 4.67
C ILE A 61 -15.79 3.10 4.22
N ALA A 62 -14.99 2.57 3.29
CA ALA A 62 -15.17 1.20 2.79
C ALA A 62 -14.70 0.15 3.81
N LEU A 63 -13.60 0.41 4.53
CA LEU A 63 -13.08 -0.47 5.58
C LEU A 63 -14.10 -0.63 6.73
N GLN A 64 -14.74 0.47 7.14
CA GLN A 64 -15.78 0.42 8.17
C GLN A 64 -16.97 -0.45 7.72
N LYS A 65 -17.42 -0.32 6.46
CA LYS A 65 -18.46 -1.18 5.88
C LYS A 65 -18.03 -2.65 5.88
N SER A 66 -16.78 -2.94 5.53
CA SER A 66 -16.24 -4.31 5.57
C SER A 66 -16.23 -4.89 6.99
N ILE A 67 -15.96 -4.07 8.01
CA ILE A 67 -16.04 -4.48 9.41
C ILE A 67 -17.49 -4.78 9.82
N GLU A 68 -18.43 -3.90 9.45
CA GLU A 68 -19.86 -4.03 9.74
C GLU A 68 -20.49 -5.25 9.07
N GLU A 69 -20.08 -5.54 7.83
CA GLU A 69 -20.52 -6.71 7.07
C GLU A 69 -19.84 -8.01 7.48
N GLY A 70 -18.81 -7.94 8.33
CA GLY A 70 -18.12 -9.13 8.86
C GLY A 70 -17.31 -9.89 7.82
N VAL A 71 -16.80 -9.21 6.77
CA VAL A 71 -15.98 -9.86 5.75
C VAL A 71 -14.61 -10.26 6.31
N LEU A 72 -14.00 -11.31 5.74
CA LEU A 72 -12.71 -11.81 6.23
C LEU A 72 -11.55 -10.91 5.81
N TYR A 73 -11.57 -10.40 4.58
CA TYR A 73 -10.49 -9.63 3.97
C TYR A 73 -11.02 -8.38 3.29
N HIS A 74 -10.18 -7.35 3.27
CA HIS A 74 -10.42 -6.12 2.53
C HIS A 74 -9.19 -5.78 1.66
N LEU A 75 -9.41 -5.48 0.40
CA LEU A 75 -8.36 -5.01 -0.49
C LEU A 75 -8.45 -3.48 -0.63
N VAL A 76 -7.42 -2.78 -0.15
CA VAL A 76 -7.15 -1.39 -0.56
C VAL A 76 -6.44 -1.45 -1.90
N LEU A 77 -7.01 -0.82 -2.91
CA LEU A 77 -6.54 -0.87 -4.29
C LEU A 77 -6.51 0.52 -4.92
N ASN A 78 -5.37 0.91 -5.48
CA ASN A 78 -5.27 2.13 -6.27
C ASN A 78 -6.03 1.99 -7.61
N PRO A 79 -6.61 3.08 -8.13
CA PRO A 79 -7.39 3.06 -9.37
C PRO A 79 -6.57 2.79 -10.64
N ASP A 80 -5.24 2.77 -10.54
CA ASP A 80 -4.27 2.53 -11.61
C ASP A 80 -3.49 1.23 -11.42
N VAL A 81 -4.01 0.32 -10.59
CA VAL A 81 -3.47 -1.05 -10.39
C VAL A 81 -4.40 -2.06 -11.05
N TYR A 82 -3.81 -3.00 -11.79
CA TYR A 82 -4.53 -4.12 -12.39
C TYR A 82 -3.70 -5.41 -12.34
N PHE A 83 -4.38 -6.55 -12.45
CA PHE A 83 -3.78 -7.87 -12.32
C PHE A 83 -4.62 -8.94 -13.02
N ASP A 84 -4.00 -10.10 -13.26
CA ASP A 84 -4.66 -11.24 -13.88
C ASP A 84 -5.54 -12.03 -12.89
N SER A 85 -6.41 -12.87 -13.42
CA SER A 85 -7.20 -13.83 -12.63
C SER A 85 -6.29 -14.78 -11.85
N GLY A 86 -6.75 -15.26 -10.70
CA GLY A 86 -5.99 -16.15 -9.81
C GLY A 86 -5.12 -15.43 -8.78
N VAL A 87 -4.83 -14.13 -8.95
CA VAL A 87 -4.02 -13.36 -7.99
C VAL A 87 -4.73 -13.27 -6.64
N LEU A 88 -6.01 -12.95 -6.61
CA LEU A 88 -6.76 -12.82 -5.36
C LEU A 88 -6.95 -14.17 -4.67
N GLU A 89 -7.18 -15.23 -5.43
CA GLU A 89 -7.32 -16.59 -4.93
C GLU A 89 -6.03 -17.06 -4.26
N GLU A 90 -4.88 -16.85 -4.89
CA GLU A 90 -3.58 -17.23 -4.32
C GLU A 90 -3.27 -16.46 -3.03
N LEU A 91 -3.58 -15.15 -3.00
CA LEU A 91 -3.41 -14.33 -1.79
C LEU A 91 -4.38 -14.74 -0.69
N PHE A 92 -5.62 -15.08 -1.03
CA PHE A 92 -6.61 -15.58 -0.10
C PHE A 92 -6.14 -16.90 0.52
N ASP A 93 -5.72 -17.86 -0.29
CA ASP A 93 -5.22 -19.16 0.16
C ASP A 93 -3.97 -19.03 1.05
N PHE A 94 -3.07 -18.11 0.70
CA PHE A 94 -1.91 -17.80 1.52
C PHE A 94 -2.33 -17.24 2.89
N MET A 95 -3.25 -16.29 2.92
CA MET A 95 -3.74 -15.69 4.16
C MET A 95 -4.49 -16.71 5.02
N GLU A 96 -5.27 -17.62 4.42
CA GLU A 96 -5.98 -18.66 5.15
C GLU A 96 -5.03 -19.64 5.87
N LYS A 97 -3.89 -19.94 5.26
CA LYS A 97 -2.83 -20.80 5.84
C LYS A 97 -1.95 -20.07 6.87
N ASN A 98 -1.99 -18.73 6.90
CA ASN A 98 -1.11 -17.90 7.74
C ASN A 98 -1.96 -16.86 8.52
N LYS A 99 -2.55 -17.31 9.62
CA LYS A 99 -3.50 -16.47 10.38
C LYS A 99 -2.87 -15.29 11.11
N ASP A 100 -1.56 -15.31 11.33
CA ASP A 100 -0.76 -14.23 11.92
C ASP A 100 -0.37 -13.13 10.92
N VAL A 101 -0.78 -13.25 9.66
CA VAL A 101 -0.55 -12.26 8.62
C VAL A 101 -1.70 -11.26 8.56
N ALA A 102 -1.38 -9.97 8.67
CA ALA A 102 -2.36 -8.87 8.65
C ALA A 102 -2.46 -8.18 7.29
N ASN A 103 -1.35 -8.09 6.55
CA ASN A 103 -1.29 -7.46 5.24
C ASN A 103 -0.40 -8.25 4.29
N VAL A 104 -0.84 -8.41 3.05
CA VAL A 104 -0.04 -9.00 1.97
C VAL A 104 0.00 -8.07 0.77
N MET A 105 1.19 -7.88 0.22
CA MET A 105 1.41 -7.19 -1.05
C MET A 105 2.14 -8.12 -2.03
N PRO A 106 1.63 -8.30 -3.26
CA PRO A 106 2.29 -9.08 -4.30
C PRO A 106 3.50 -8.34 -4.89
N LYS A 107 4.21 -8.96 -5.81
CA LYS A 107 5.23 -8.31 -6.64
C LYS A 107 4.56 -7.28 -7.56
N VAL A 108 5.15 -6.09 -7.68
CA VAL A 108 4.55 -4.98 -8.43
C VAL A 108 5.47 -4.58 -9.59
N PHE A 109 4.91 -4.51 -10.79
CA PHE A 109 5.61 -4.07 -11.99
C PHE A 109 5.05 -2.76 -12.53
N TYR A 110 5.88 -2.03 -13.26
CA TYR A 110 5.42 -1.01 -14.19
C TYR A 110 4.82 -1.65 -15.45
N PRO A 111 4.04 -0.90 -16.26
CA PRO A 111 3.51 -1.42 -17.52
C PRO A 111 4.58 -1.88 -18.52
N ASP A 112 5.79 -1.37 -18.41
CA ASP A 112 6.96 -1.75 -19.23
C ASP A 112 7.66 -3.03 -18.73
N GLY A 113 7.15 -3.67 -17.69
CA GLY A 113 7.71 -4.88 -17.08
C GLY A 113 8.84 -4.63 -16.07
N ASN A 114 9.24 -3.39 -15.85
CA ASN A 114 10.24 -3.07 -14.83
C ASN A 114 9.65 -3.22 -13.41
N LEU A 115 10.45 -3.75 -12.48
CA LEU A 115 10.06 -3.94 -11.09
C LEU A 115 9.89 -2.61 -10.35
N GLN A 116 8.79 -2.46 -9.61
CA GLN A 116 8.62 -1.39 -8.64
C GLN A 116 9.11 -1.85 -7.26
N TYR A 117 10.08 -1.14 -6.70
CA TYR A 117 10.66 -1.44 -5.39
C TYR A 117 9.79 -0.85 -4.27
N LEU A 118 8.75 -1.60 -3.86
CA LEU A 118 7.74 -1.14 -2.91
C LEU A 118 7.80 -1.78 -1.53
N CYS A 119 8.78 -2.67 -1.30
CA CYS A 119 9.18 -3.13 0.03
C CYS A 119 10.15 -2.14 0.65
N LYS A 120 9.85 -1.57 1.81
CA LYS A 120 10.64 -0.48 2.36
C LYS A 120 10.93 -0.66 3.84
N LEU A 121 12.02 -0.09 4.27
CA LEU A 121 12.29 0.15 5.68
C LEU A 121 11.31 1.20 6.24
N LEU A 122 11.06 1.18 7.55
CA LEU A 122 10.42 2.33 8.20
C LEU A 122 11.34 3.55 8.04
N PRO A 123 10.83 4.67 7.53
CA PRO A 123 11.65 5.79 7.11
C PRO A 123 12.32 6.51 8.27
N THR A 124 13.52 7.03 8.03
CA THR A 124 14.18 8.02 8.89
C THR A 124 14.00 9.42 8.29
N PRO A 125 14.04 10.49 9.11
CA PRO A 125 14.03 11.85 8.60
C PRO A 125 15.14 12.11 7.57
N LYS A 126 16.34 11.57 7.82
CA LYS A 126 17.49 11.69 6.92
C LYS A 126 17.23 11.11 5.54
N GLU A 127 16.64 9.89 5.47
CA GLU A 127 16.32 9.24 4.20
C GLU A 127 15.26 10.02 3.41
N LEU A 128 14.17 10.47 4.06
CA LEU A 128 13.13 11.22 3.37
C LEU A 128 13.63 12.57 2.85
N ILE A 129 14.42 13.29 3.66
CA ILE A 129 15.03 14.56 3.26
C ILE A 129 16.04 14.33 2.13
N ALA A 130 16.93 13.34 2.28
CA ALA A 130 17.94 13.03 1.28
C ALA A 130 17.32 12.68 -0.08
N ARG A 131 16.32 11.79 -0.10
CA ARG A 131 15.61 11.36 -1.31
C ARG A 131 14.89 12.50 -2.02
N ARG A 132 14.55 13.57 -1.31
CA ARG A 132 13.84 14.72 -1.88
C ARG A 132 14.76 15.83 -2.37
N PHE A 133 15.86 16.09 -1.68
CA PHE A 133 16.68 17.30 -1.88
C PHE A 133 18.08 17.03 -2.42
N ILE A 134 18.62 15.83 -2.30
CA ILE A 134 19.90 15.47 -2.89
C ILE A 134 19.71 15.31 -4.42
N LYS A 135 20.59 15.96 -5.19
CA LYS A 135 20.57 15.89 -6.66
C LYS A 135 21.63 14.94 -7.25
N ASN A 136 22.50 14.39 -6.39
CA ASN A 136 23.53 13.45 -6.83
C ASN A 136 22.91 12.07 -7.04
N ASP A 137 22.84 11.63 -8.29
CA ASP A 137 22.18 10.38 -8.69
C ASP A 137 22.78 9.13 -8.04
N GLU A 138 24.09 9.05 -7.91
CA GLU A 138 24.76 7.90 -7.29
C GLU A 138 24.41 7.79 -5.80
N THR A 139 24.41 8.92 -5.09
CA THR A 139 24.04 8.97 -3.67
C THR A 139 22.57 8.59 -3.48
N ILE A 140 21.68 9.10 -4.32
CA ILE A 140 20.25 8.76 -4.28
C ILE A 140 20.03 7.28 -4.59
N GLN A 141 20.71 6.72 -5.57
CA GLN A 141 20.63 5.29 -5.88
C GLN A 141 21.07 4.42 -4.69
N LYS A 142 22.17 4.76 -4.01
CA LYS A 142 22.61 4.04 -2.80
C LYS A 142 21.57 4.12 -1.66
N ILE A 143 20.99 5.30 -1.43
CA ILE A 143 19.94 5.49 -0.42
C ILE A 143 18.70 4.67 -0.78
N ASN A 144 18.24 4.76 -2.03
CA ASN A 144 17.09 4.00 -2.52
C ASN A 144 17.35 2.50 -2.44
N HIS A 145 18.52 2.02 -2.85
CA HIS A 145 18.89 0.62 -2.80
C HIS A 145 18.72 0.04 -1.41
N HIS A 146 19.22 0.75 -0.39
CA HIS A 146 19.07 0.35 1.01
C HIS A 146 17.63 0.47 1.51
N TYR A 147 17.02 1.64 1.31
CA TYR A 147 15.67 1.93 1.80
C TYR A 147 14.59 1.03 1.19
N GLU A 148 14.72 0.71 -0.08
CA GLU A 148 13.81 -0.13 -0.87
C GLU A 148 14.18 -1.62 -0.83
N LEU A 149 15.10 -2.00 0.07
CA LEU A 149 15.52 -3.40 0.30
C LEU A 149 15.87 -4.15 -1.00
N ARG A 150 16.56 -3.49 -1.93
CA ARG A 150 16.86 -4.08 -3.27
C ARG A 150 17.75 -5.30 -3.19
N ASP A 151 18.57 -5.45 -2.13
CA ASP A 151 19.37 -6.64 -1.84
C ASP A 151 18.52 -7.90 -1.61
N SER A 152 17.20 -7.76 -1.41
CA SER A 152 16.29 -8.89 -1.25
C SER A 152 16.06 -9.69 -2.54
N GLY A 153 16.41 -9.14 -3.71
CA GLY A 153 16.11 -9.70 -5.02
C GLY A 153 14.62 -9.72 -5.39
N TYR A 154 13.72 -9.44 -4.45
CA TYR A 154 12.26 -9.45 -4.66
C TYR A 154 11.71 -10.79 -5.21
N ASP A 155 12.33 -11.90 -4.84
CA ASP A 155 11.97 -13.26 -5.28
C ASP A 155 11.53 -14.18 -4.14
N LYS A 156 11.62 -13.73 -2.88
CA LYS A 156 11.31 -14.50 -1.67
C LYS A 156 10.19 -13.85 -0.86
N ILE A 157 9.44 -14.68 -0.13
CA ILE A 157 8.45 -14.20 0.85
C ILE A 157 9.20 -13.54 2.01
N LEU A 158 8.85 -12.29 2.31
CA LEU A 158 9.52 -11.47 3.32
C LEU A 158 8.52 -10.78 4.24
N ASN A 159 8.85 -10.72 5.53
CA ASN A 159 8.10 -9.91 6.48
C ASN A 159 8.68 -8.49 6.51
N ILE A 160 7.96 -7.53 5.91
CA ILE A 160 8.45 -6.19 5.60
C ILE A 160 7.67 -5.15 6.41
N PRO A 161 8.32 -4.26 7.18
CA PRO A 161 7.63 -3.33 8.06
C PRO A 161 6.88 -2.19 7.34
N PHE A 162 7.19 -1.96 6.06
CA PHE A 162 6.48 -0.99 5.23
C PHE A 162 6.28 -1.52 3.81
N LEU A 163 5.04 -1.79 3.44
CA LEU A 163 4.56 -2.13 2.11
C LEU A 163 3.73 -0.96 1.56
N SER A 164 3.78 -0.72 0.25
CA SER A 164 3.06 0.40 -0.37
C SER A 164 1.55 0.26 -0.26
N GLY A 165 0.88 1.41 -0.08
CA GLY A 165 -0.59 1.51 -0.05
C GLY A 165 -1.28 1.29 -1.39
N CYS A 166 -0.55 1.10 -2.51
CA CYS A 166 -1.18 0.88 -3.81
C CYS A 166 -1.97 -0.42 -3.91
N PHE A 167 -1.58 -1.42 -3.10
CA PHE A 167 -2.26 -2.71 -2.97
C PHE A 167 -2.03 -3.25 -1.55
N MET A 168 -3.07 -3.32 -0.73
CA MET A 168 -2.99 -3.88 0.62
C MET A 168 -4.12 -4.91 0.80
N PHE A 169 -3.77 -6.19 0.81
CA PHE A 169 -4.72 -7.27 1.08
C PHE A 169 -4.76 -7.54 2.59
N LEU A 170 -5.74 -6.94 3.26
CA LEU A 170 -5.81 -6.80 4.70
C LEU A 170 -6.75 -7.82 5.34
N ARG A 171 -6.35 -8.41 6.48
CA ARG A 171 -7.25 -9.21 7.33
C ARG A 171 -8.07 -8.27 8.21
N VAL A 172 -9.39 -8.29 8.05
CA VAL A 172 -10.31 -7.37 8.73
C VAL A 172 -10.32 -7.55 10.25
N GLU A 173 -10.17 -8.79 10.73
CA GLU A 173 -10.07 -9.07 12.17
C GLU A 173 -8.92 -8.32 12.84
N HIS A 174 -7.75 -8.27 12.21
CA HIS A 174 -6.58 -7.55 12.73
C HIS A 174 -6.78 -6.03 12.70
N LEU A 175 -7.52 -5.50 11.73
CA LEU A 175 -7.87 -4.09 11.69
C LEU A 175 -8.80 -3.66 12.83
N LYS A 176 -9.71 -4.53 13.27
CA LYS A 176 -10.56 -4.24 14.44
C LYS A 176 -9.74 -3.99 15.70
N GLU A 177 -8.60 -4.64 15.83
CA GLU A 177 -7.72 -4.47 16.97
C GLU A 177 -6.74 -3.29 16.80
N ILE A 178 -6.10 -3.20 15.63
CA ILE A 178 -5.04 -2.22 15.36
C ILE A 178 -5.62 -0.83 15.03
N GLY A 179 -6.85 -0.78 14.55
CA GLY A 179 -7.49 0.42 14.00
C GLY A 179 -7.22 0.61 12.50
N LEU A 180 -7.97 1.50 11.92
CA LEU A 180 -7.95 1.85 10.50
C LEU A 180 -6.85 2.87 10.17
N PHE A 181 -6.89 3.48 8.97
CA PHE A 181 -5.99 4.58 8.64
C PHE A 181 -6.16 5.76 9.59
N ASP A 182 -5.06 6.41 9.95
CA ASP A 182 -5.09 7.64 10.75
C ASP A 182 -5.58 8.82 9.89
N GLU A 183 -6.79 9.30 10.17
CA GLU A 183 -7.46 10.36 9.38
C GLU A 183 -6.82 11.74 9.52
N LYS A 184 -5.88 11.91 10.45
CA LYS A 184 -5.06 13.12 10.55
C LYS A 184 -4.01 13.21 9.45
N ILE A 185 -3.75 12.10 8.76
CA ILE A 185 -2.87 12.03 7.59
C ILE A 185 -3.73 12.14 6.33
N PHE A 186 -3.66 13.30 5.68
CA PHE A 186 -4.46 13.54 4.47
C PHE A 186 -3.99 12.69 3.29
N MET A 187 -2.67 12.64 3.04
CA MET A 187 -2.05 11.89 1.96
C MET A 187 -0.57 11.68 2.22
N TYR A 188 -0.02 10.54 1.80
CA TYR A 188 1.33 10.05 2.07
C TYR A 188 1.58 9.76 3.56
N MET A 189 2.35 8.76 3.88
CA MET A 189 2.64 8.25 5.22
C MET A 189 1.47 7.51 5.92
N GLU A 190 0.23 7.54 5.39
CA GLU A 190 -0.91 6.79 5.95
C GLU A 190 -0.72 5.28 5.82
N ASP A 191 -0.17 4.83 4.69
CA ASP A 191 0.22 3.44 4.46
C ASP A 191 1.39 3.02 5.36
N THR A 192 2.37 3.90 5.53
CA THR A 192 3.50 3.70 6.44
C THR A 192 3.02 3.56 7.89
N ASP A 193 2.11 4.45 8.34
CA ASP A 193 1.52 4.42 9.67
C ASP A 193 0.74 3.12 9.92
N LEU A 194 -0.14 2.75 8.99
CA LEU A 194 -0.95 1.54 9.14
C LEU A 194 -0.08 0.28 9.11
N ASN A 195 0.85 0.15 8.16
CA ASN A 195 1.78 -0.99 8.11
C ASN A 195 2.61 -1.09 9.40
N ARG A 196 3.14 0.02 9.91
CA ARG A 196 3.88 0.05 11.16
C ARG A 196 3.04 -0.47 12.33
N ARG A 197 1.79 -0.04 12.45
CA ARG A 197 0.89 -0.51 13.51
C ARG A 197 0.56 -2.00 13.35
N LEU A 198 0.26 -2.45 12.14
CA LEU A 198 0.05 -3.87 11.84
C LEU A 198 1.31 -4.69 12.16
N HIS A 199 2.48 -4.25 11.70
CA HIS A 199 3.76 -4.94 11.89
C HIS A 199 4.21 -4.99 13.37
N SER A 200 3.64 -4.17 14.24
CA SER A 200 3.94 -4.22 15.68
C SER A 200 3.38 -5.47 16.36
N LYS A 201 2.39 -6.12 15.79
CA LYS A 201 1.68 -7.25 16.39
C LYS A 201 1.53 -8.45 15.45
N TYR A 202 1.47 -8.20 14.15
CA TYR A 202 1.23 -9.18 13.12
C TYR A 202 2.31 -9.14 12.05
N LYS A 203 2.27 -10.05 11.10
CA LYS A 203 3.15 -10.03 9.92
C LYS A 203 2.55 -9.17 8.81
N THR A 204 3.41 -8.46 8.11
CA THR A 204 3.12 -7.72 6.88
C THR A 204 3.99 -8.27 5.77
N ILE A 205 3.41 -9.03 4.86
CA ILE A 205 4.15 -9.94 3.98
C ILE A 205 4.24 -9.39 2.55
N PHE A 206 5.45 -9.36 2.03
CA PHE A 206 5.70 -9.32 0.60
C PHE A 206 5.62 -10.75 0.03
N TYR A 207 4.74 -10.97 -0.96
CA TYR A 207 4.45 -12.28 -1.54
C TYR A 207 4.72 -12.30 -3.05
N PRO A 208 5.92 -12.73 -3.49
CA PRO A 208 6.36 -12.59 -4.89
C PRO A 208 5.84 -13.68 -5.83
N LYS A 209 5.04 -14.66 -5.37
CA LYS A 209 4.55 -15.74 -6.22
C LYS A 209 3.49 -15.28 -7.23
N VAL A 210 2.82 -14.18 -6.94
CA VAL A 210 1.91 -13.49 -7.85
C VAL A 210 2.33 -12.04 -8.03
N SER A 211 1.90 -11.43 -9.12
CA SER A 211 2.28 -10.06 -9.46
C SER A 211 1.10 -9.24 -9.96
N ILE A 212 1.26 -7.93 -9.83
CA ILE A 212 0.32 -6.91 -10.29
C ILE A 212 1.05 -5.85 -11.11
N THR A 213 0.32 -5.11 -11.90
CA THR A 213 0.84 -3.94 -12.62
C THR A 213 0.27 -2.65 -12.03
N HIS A 214 1.15 -1.67 -11.77
CA HIS A 214 0.80 -0.36 -11.25
C HIS A 214 1.34 0.73 -12.17
N VAL A 215 0.48 1.53 -12.76
CA VAL A 215 0.85 2.55 -13.76
C VAL A 215 1.68 3.68 -13.14
N HIS A 216 1.37 4.07 -11.91
CA HIS A 216 2.13 5.01 -11.05
C HIS A 216 2.59 6.31 -11.73
N ALA A 217 1.71 7.32 -11.77
CA ALA A 217 1.97 8.61 -12.42
C ALA A 217 3.03 9.54 -11.74
N LYS A 218 3.58 9.17 -10.56
CA LYS A 218 4.53 9.99 -9.76
C LYS A 218 4.07 11.43 -9.51
N GLU A 219 2.79 11.66 -9.30
CA GLU A 219 2.17 12.98 -9.22
C GLU A 219 2.73 13.87 -8.10
N SER A 220 3.18 13.27 -6.98
CA SER A 220 3.77 14.02 -5.85
C SER A 220 5.00 14.86 -6.22
N TYR A 221 5.68 14.46 -7.28
CA TYR A 221 6.83 15.23 -7.79
C TYR A 221 6.43 16.39 -8.72
N LYS A 222 5.19 16.38 -9.24
CA LYS A 222 4.72 17.32 -10.25
C LYS A 222 3.90 18.49 -9.67
N ARG A 223 3.28 18.32 -8.48
CA ARG A 223 2.33 19.30 -7.91
C ARG A 223 2.81 19.83 -6.55
N LYS A 224 3.01 21.17 -6.43
CA LYS A 224 3.45 21.82 -5.18
C LYS A 224 2.52 21.55 -3.98
N LEU A 225 1.20 21.45 -4.22
CA LEU A 225 0.22 21.15 -3.18
C LEU A 225 0.46 19.76 -2.57
N LEU A 226 0.72 18.75 -3.39
CA LEU A 226 0.97 17.38 -2.94
C LEU A 226 2.30 17.27 -2.17
N LEU A 227 3.28 18.11 -2.50
CA LEU A 227 4.51 18.24 -1.72
C LEU A 227 4.22 18.76 -0.31
N TRP A 228 3.39 19.80 -0.18
CA TRP A 228 3.01 20.33 1.12
C TRP A 228 2.29 19.30 2.00
N GLU A 229 1.35 18.55 1.42
CA GLU A 229 0.68 17.48 2.14
C GLU A 229 1.66 16.38 2.57
N HIS A 230 2.62 16.00 1.72
CA HIS A 230 3.68 15.05 2.10
C HIS A 230 4.54 15.57 3.26
N ILE A 231 4.92 16.85 3.26
CA ILE A 231 5.69 17.46 4.36
C ILE A 231 4.89 17.45 5.66
N LYS A 232 3.62 17.87 5.64
CA LYS A 232 2.74 17.85 6.82
C LYS A 232 2.60 16.44 7.39
N SER A 233 2.31 15.47 6.53
CA SER A 233 2.17 14.06 6.91
C SER A 233 3.44 13.49 7.49
N THR A 234 4.58 13.84 6.92
CA THR A 234 5.91 13.45 7.42
C THR A 234 6.19 14.03 8.81
N ILE A 235 5.90 15.32 9.01
CA ILE A 235 6.05 15.98 10.31
C ILE A 235 5.13 15.32 11.34
N TYR A 236 3.86 15.09 10.99
CA TYR A 236 2.91 14.41 11.86
C TYR A 236 3.40 13.01 12.25
N TYR A 237 3.85 12.21 11.29
CA TYR A 237 4.36 10.86 11.51
C TYR A 237 5.56 10.84 12.47
N PHE A 238 6.55 11.73 12.27
CA PHE A 238 7.71 11.77 13.17
C PHE A 238 7.38 12.38 14.52
N ASN A 239 6.42 13.29 14.64
CA ASN A 239 5.93 13.76 15.94
C ASN A 239 5.22 12.63 16.72
N LYS A 240 4.52 11.74 16.01
CA LYS A 240 3.83 10.59 16.60
C LYS A 240 4.80 9.50 17.09
N TYR A 241 5.88 9.22 16.34
CA TYR A 241 6.74 8.06 16.57
C TYR A 241 8.19 8.39 16.97
N GLY A 242 8.57 9.65 16.88
CA GLY A 242 9.92 10.11 17.19
C GLY A 242 10.78 10.37 15.95
N TRP A 243 11.45 11.52 15.99
CA TRP A 243 12.34 11.98 14.92
C TRP A 243 13.64 11.17 14.87
N PHE A 244 14.35 11.12 16.01
CA PHE A 244 15.67 10.52 16.11
C PHE A 244 15.68 9.25 16.97
N PHE A 245 14.89 9.24 18.02
CA PHE A 245 14.82 8.14 18.99
C PHE A 245 13.54 7.35 18.80
N ASP A 246 13.60 6.33 17.95
CA ASP A 246 12.51 5.41 17.65
C ASP A 246 13.09 3.98 17.69
N SER A 247 12.95 3.35 18.86
CA SER A 247 13.47 1.99 19.10
C SER A 247 12.81 0.96 18.21
N PHE A 248 11.50 1.05 18.03
CA PHE A 248 10.74 0.14 17.17
C PHE A 248 11.20 0.20 15.71
N ARG A 249 11.32 1.40 15.13
CA ARG A 249 11.86 1.57 13.77
C ARG A 249 13.24 0.94 13.65
N ARG A 250 14.13 1.19 14.60
CA ARG A 250 15.50 0.68 14.59
C ARG A 250 15.56 -0.84 14.67
N GLU A 251 14.75 -1.42 15.56
CA GLU A 251 14.64 -2.86 15.75
C GLU A 251 14.11 -3.54 14.49
N LYS A 252 12.93 -3.11 14.00
CA LYS A 252 12.28 -3.74 12.84
C LYS A 252 13.07 -3.60 11.53
N ASN A 253 13.70 -2.45 11.32
CA ASN A 253 14.59 -2.28 10.18
C ASN A 253 15.83 -3.20 10.29
N LYS A 254 16.40 -3.39 11.48
CA LYS A 254 17.52 -4.30 11.69
C LYS A 254 17.11 -5.77 11.47
N GLU A 255 15.94 -6.16 11.97
CA GLU A 255 15.41 -7.52 11.80
C GLU A 255 15.26 -7.89 10.31
N VAL A 256 14.62 -7.03 9.52
CA VAL A 256 14.42 -7.33 8.09
C VAL A 256 15.75 -7.35 7.32
N ILE A 257 16.66 -6.43 7.58
CA ILE A 257 17.99 -6.42 6.95
C ILE A 257 18.77 -7.71 7.30
N LYS A 258 18.67 -8.16 8.56
CA LYS A 258 19.31 -9.40 9.00
C LYS A 258 18.71 -10.61 8.28
N SER A 259 17.39 -10.70 8.19
CA SER A 259 16.70 -11.81 7.51
C SER A 259 17.09 -11.90 6.03
N ILE A 260 17.19 -10.77 5.33
CA ILE A 260 17.63 -10.72 3.92
C ILE A 260 19.07 -11.22 3.78
N LYS A 261 19.98 -10.79 4.67
CA LYS A 261 21.36 -11.24 4.65
C LYS A 261 21.51 -12.74 4.91
N GLU A 262 20.71 -13.30 5.80
CA GLU A 262 20.69 -14.74 6.10
C GLU A 262 20.18 -15.54 4.92
N LEU A 263 19.11 -15.08 4.26
CA LEU A 263 18.58 -15.71 3.05
C LEU A 263 19.59 -15.71 1.88
N ASN A 264 20.38 -14.64 1.74
CA ASN A 264 21.37 -14.52 0.67
C ASN A 264 22.68 -15.33 0.95
N LYS A 265 22.91 -15.75 2.19
CA LYS A 265 24.06 -16.63 2.53
C LYS A 265 23.78 -18.11 2.24
N ASN A 266 22.50 -18.48 2.14
CA ASN A 266 22.07 -19.86 1.93
C ASN A 266 21.80 -20.17 0.44
N LEU A 267 22.23 -19.27 -0.44
CA LEU A 267 22.28 -19.40 -1.91
C LEU A 267 23.70 -19.63 -2.38
#